data_c1377d1e2355f879b446370e0493417a
#
_entry.id   c1377d1e2355f879b446370e0493417a
#
_cell.length_a   1.000
_cell.length_b   1.000
_cell.length_c   1.000
_cell.angle_alpha   90.00
_cell.angle_beta   90.00
_cell.angle_gamma   90.00
#
_symmetry.space_group_name_H-M   'P 1'
#
loop_
_entity.id
_entity.type
_entity.pdbx_description
1 polymer ?
#
loop_
_entity_poly.entity_id
_entity_poly.type
_entity_poly.pdbx_seq_one_letter_code
_entity_poly.pdbx_strand_id
1 'polypeptide(L)'
;MKVLVTGGAGFIGSNFIRYLLQARGDVEVVNFDKLTYAANPESLADISANPRYSFVQGDIADPSAVSQVFQSELDAVINFAAETHVDRSIEDPSPFLRTNILGTHCLLDAAKKTRLPRFLHISTDEVYGSAPAGRSFTEEAHLDPRSPYAASKAAADHLVSAYANTYGVSAVILRCTNNYGPYQFPEKLIPLMIANAREDKSLPIYGDGLQERDWLFVEDYCFAIALALEHAKPGAIYNVSAGAP
;
A
#
# COMPACT_ATOMS: atom_id res chain seq x y z
N MET A 1 -21.35 -3.63 0.61
CA MET A 1 -20.18 -3.14 1.37
C MET A 1 -19.53 -2.03 0.56
N LYS A 2 -19.27 -0.85 1.16
CA LYS A 2 -18.63 0.30 0.50
C LYS A 2 -17.20 0.49 1.00
N VAL A 3 -16.24 0.41 0.09
CA VAL A 3 -14.81 0.37 0.41
C VAL A 3 -14.10 1.58 -0.21
N LEU A 4 -13.39 2.34 0.61
CA LEU A 4 -12.48 3.38 0.15
C LEU A 4 -11.09 2.75 -0.06
N VAL A 5 -10.57 2.85 -1.28
CA VAL A 5 -9.22 2.46 -1.64
C VAL A 5 -8.42 3.72 -1.93
N THR A 6 -7.45 4.05 -1.07
CA THR A 6 -6.55 5.17 -1.32
C THR A 6 -5.33 4.70 -2.11
N GLY A 7 -4.81 5.51 -3.02
CA GLY A 7 -3.71 5.10 -3.89
C GLY A 7 -4.12 4.03 -4.92
N GLY A 8 -5.41 3.98 -5.27
CA GLY A 8 -5.96 2.95 -6.14
C GLY A 8 -5.58 3.08 -7.62
N ALA A 9 -5.03 4.22 -8.06
CA ALA A 9 -4.44 4.36 -9.40
C ALA A 9 -2.97 3.89 -9.46
N GLY A 10 -2.39 3.48 -8.33
CA GLY A 10 -1.06 2.87 -8.24
C GLY A 10 -1.07 1.37 -8.60
N PHE A 11 0.13 0.77 -8.61
CA PHE A 11 0.34 -0.63 -9.00
C PHE A 11 -0.53 -1.62 -8.19
N ILE A 12 -0.31 -1.72 -6.87
CA ILE A 12 -1.02 -2.72 -6.04
C ILE A 12 -2.49 -2.34 -5.90
N GLY A 13 -2.78 -1.04 -5.70
CA GLY A 13 -4.15 -0.54 -5.54
C GLY A 13 -5.06 -0.84 -6.75
N SER A 14 -4.56 -0.66 -7.98
CA SER A 14 -5.32 -0.95 -9.20
C SER A 14 -5.62 -2.45 -9.37
N ASN A 15 -4.66 -3.31 -9.06
CA ASN A 15 -4.87 -4.76 -9.03
C ASN A 15 -5.89 -5.16 -7.97
N PHE A 16 -5.80 -4.58 -6.76
CA PHE A 16 -6.73 -4.87 -5.68
C PHE A 16 -8.17 -4.44 -6.01
N ILE A 17 -8.36 -3.26 -6.59
CA ILE A 17 -9.69 -2.80 -7.04
C ILE A 17 -10.30 -3.79 -8.04
N ARG A 18 -9.52 -4.24 -9.04
CA ARG A 18 -9.96 -5.25 -10.02
C ARG A 18 -10.35 -6.55 -9.34
N TYR A 19 -9.44 -7.06 -8.51
CA TYR A 19 -9.67 -8.29 -7.75
C TYR A 19 -10.98 -8.21 -6.94
N LEU A 20 -11.16 -7.13 -6.20
CA LEU A 20 -12.31 -6.97 -5.31
C LEU A 20 -13.64 -6.89 -6.08
N LEU A 21 -13.68 -6.13 -7.19
CA LEU A 21 -14.86 -6.02 -8.04
C LEU A 21 -15.20 -7.32 -8.78
N GLN A 22 -14.20 -8.15 -9.09
CA GLN A 22 -14.40 -9.47 -9.70
C GLN A 22 -14.84 -10.51 -8.67
N ALA A 23 -14.18 -10.55 -7.51
CA ALA A 23 -14.44 -11.55 -6.47
C ALA A 23 -15.77 -11.31 -5.73
N ARG A 24 -16.25 -10.06 -5.66
CA ARG A 24 -17.39 -9.66 -4.82
C ARG A 24 -18.42 -8.88 -5.63
N GLY A 25 -19.63 -9.44 -5.74
CA GLY A 25 -20.75 -8.76 -6.41
C GLY A 25 -21.42 -7.65 -5.58
N ASP A 26 -21.23 -7.68 -4.27
CA ASP A 26 -21.86 -6.81 -3.28
C ASP A 26 -20.98 -5.61 -2.83
N VAL A 27 -19.82 -5.42 -3.47
CA VAL A 27 -18.86 -4.37 -3.09
C VAL A 27 -18.93 -3.19 -4.04
N GLU A 28 -18.99 -1.98 -3.47
CA GLU A 28 -18.77 -0.71 -4.14
C GLU A 28 -17.39 -0.16 -3.74
N VAL A 29 -16.63 0.32 -4.71
CA VAL A 29 -15.29 0.87 -4.51
C VAL A 29 -15.26 2.36 -4.83
N VAL A 30 -14.79 3.13 -3.86
CA VAL A 30 -14.38 4.53 -4.06
C VAL A 30 -12.85 4.56 -4.13
N ASN A 31 -12.30 4.86 -5.29
CA ASN A 31 -10.87 5.05 -5.49
C ASN A 31 -10.51 6.51 -5.19
N PHE A 32 -9.69 6.75 -4.17
CA PHE A 32 -9.23 8.07 -3.77
C PHE A 32 -7.73 8.19 -4.03
N ASP A 33 -7.33 8.96 -5.05
CA ASP A 33 -5.94 9.05 -5.48
C ASP A 33 -5.56 10.49 -5.83
N LYS A 34 -4.34 10.87 -5.51
CA LYS A 34 -3.78 12.19 -5.80
C LYS A 34 -3.34 12.32 -7.26
N LEU A 35 -3.11 11.20 -7.94
CA LEU A 35 -2.53 11.11 -9.29
C LEU A 35 -1.11 11.70 -9.34
N THR A 36 -0.22 11.12 -8.54
CA THR A 36 1.22 11.43 -8.60
C THR A 36 1.87 10.75 -9.82
N TYR A 37 3.17 10.93 -10.00
CA TYR A 37 3.94 10.35 -11.12
C TYR A 37 3.82 8.81 -11.23
N ALA A 38 3.59 8.12 -10.12
CA ALA A 38 3.47 6.66 -10.07
C ALA A 38 2.04 6.14 -10.31
N ALA A 39 1.06 7.05 -10.39
CA ALA A 39 -0.32 6.71 -10.69
C ALA A 39 -0.52 6.56 -12.18
N ASN A 40 -1.27 5.53 -12.59
CA ASN A 40 -1.68 5.34 -13.97
C ASN A 40 -3.18 5.06 -14.07
N PRO A 41 -4.03 6.07 -14.31
CA PRO A 41 -5.48 5.91 -14.45
C PRO A 41 -5.86 4.91 -15.56
N GLU A 42 -5.05 4.78 -16.63
CA GLU A 42 -5.28 3.83 -17.72
C GLU A 42 -5.28 2.38 -17.21
N SER A 43 -4.61 2.09 -16.10
CA SER A 43 -4.67 0.79 -15.45
C SER A 43 -6.08 0.39 -14.99
N LEU A 44 -7.01 1.32 -14.92
CA LEU A 44 -8.40 1.11 -14.51
C LEU A 44 -9.43 1.47 -15.60
N ALA A 45 -8.98 1.74 -16.83
CA ALA A 45 -9.83 2.22 -17.92
C ALA A 45 -10.98 1.25 -18.24
N ASP A 46 -10.72 -0.05 -18.25
CA ASP A 46 -11.70 -1.12 -18.54
C ASP A 46 -12.77 -1.28 -17.45
N ILE A 47 -12.51 -0.85 -16.22
CA ILE A 47 -13.50 -0.88 -15.12
C ILE A 47 -14.09 0.50 -14.82
N SER A 48 -13.66 1.54 -15.51
CA SER A 48 -14.12 2.92 -15.26
C SER A 48 -15.63 3.11 -15.43
N ALA A 49 -16.27 2.33 -16.31
CA ALA A 49 -17.71 2.32 -16.52
C ALA A 49 -18.48 1.37 -15.59
N ASN A 50 -17.82 0.66 -14.69
CA ASN A 50 -18.48 -0.25 -13.74
C ASN A 50 -19.32 0.58 -12.73
N PRO A 51 -20.65 0.35 -12.60
CA PRO A 51 -21.49 1.12 -11.68
C PRO A 51 -21.09 1.00 -10.20
N ARG A 52 -20.30 -0.01 -9.85
CA ARG A 52 -19.77 -0.23 -8.50
C ARG A 52 -18.38 0.43 -8.28
N TYR A 53 -17.85 1.16 -9.26
CA TYR A 53 -16.59 1.86 -9.18
C TYR A 53 -16.81 3.36 -9.30
N SER A 54 -16.16 4.14 -8.44
CA SER A 54 -16.10 5.60 -8.56
C SER A 54 -14.69 6.09 -8.25
N PHE A 55 -14.32 7.20 -8.89
CA PHE A 55 -13.02 7.85 -8.70
C PHE A 55 -13.19 9.25 -8.10
N VAL A 56 -12.38 9.54 -7.09
CA VAL A 56 -12.27 10.86 -6.45
C VAL A 56 -10.81 11.25 -6.43
N GLN A 57 -10.46 12.36 -7.07
CA GLN A 57 -9.11 12.90 -7.00
C GLN A 57 -8.89 13.67 -5.70
N GLY A 58 -7.83 13.34 -4.93
CA GLY A 58 -7.49 14.05 -3.71
C GLY A 58 -6.25 13.52 -3.02
N ASP A 59 -5.68 14.36 -2.14
CA ASP A 59 -4.49 14.05 -1.35
C ASP A 59 -4.91 13.57 0.04
N ILE A 60 -4.43 12.40 0.47
CA ILE A 60 -4.68 11.89 1.83
C ILE A 60 -4.09 12.81 2.92
N ALA A 61 -3.12 13.65 2.58
CA ALA A 61 -2.54 14.65 3.49
C ALA A 61 -3.31 15.98 3.48
N ASP A 62 -4.47 16.05 2.82
CA ASP A 62 -5.41 17.17 2.92
C ASP A 62 -6.63 16.76 3.78
N PRO A 63 -6.74 17.29 5.02
CA PRO A 63 -7.85 16.96 5.90
C PRO A 63 -9.24 17.28 5.33
N SER A 64 -9.34 18.30 4.47
CA SER A 64 -10.61 18.69 3.84
C SER A 64 -11.04 17.67 2.79
N ALA A 65 -10.11 17.24 1.92
CA ALA A 65 -10.37 16.20 0.92
C ALA A 65 -10.72 14.85 1.59
N VAL A 66 -9.98 14.49 2.65
CA VAL A 66 -10.30 13.28 3.44
C VAL A 66 -11.66 13.40 4.09
N SER A 67 -12.00 14.54 4.70
CA SER A 67 -13.33 14.74 5.32
C SER A 67 -14.46 14.59 4.31
N GLN A 68 -14.29 15.08 3.08
CA GLN A 68 -15.31 14.95 2.03
C GLN A 68 -15.58 13.50 1.63
N VAL A 69 -14.52 12.70 1.41
CA VAL A 69 -14.70 11.30 1.00
C VAL A 69 -15.26 10.43 2.13
N PHE A 70 -15.05 10.82 3.39
CA PHE A 70 -15.63 10.15 4.57
C PHE A 70 -17.07 10.58 4.90
N GLN A 71 -17.67 11.54 4.16
CA GLN A 71 -19.10 11.88 4.35
C GLN A 71 -20.04 10.75 3.91
N SER A 72 -19.61 9.88 3.02
CA SER A 72 -20.35 8.66 2.71
C SER A 72 -20.10 7.60 3.78
N GLU A 73 -21.13 6.83 4.13
CA GLU A 73 -20.95 5.66 5.00
C GLU A 73 -19.98 4.67 4.32
N LEU A 74 -18.84 4.47 4.97
CA LEU A 74 -17.81 3.53 4.53
C LEU A 74 -17.78 2.33 5.49
N ASP A 75 -17.70 1.13 4.92
CA ASP A 75 -17.51 -0.08 5.69
C ASP A 75 -16.02 -0.37 5.95
N ALA A 76 -15.16 0.03 5.01
CA ALA A 76 -13.73 -0.17 5.13
C ALA A 76 -12.90 0.89 4.38
N VAL A 77 -11.67 1.08 4.85
CA VAL A 77 -10.60 1.81 4.17
C VAL A 77 -9.42 0.89 3.97
N ILE A 78 -8.88 0.82 2.76
CA ILE A 78 -7.59 0.18 2.48
C ILE A 78 -6.62 1.25 1.99
N ASN A 79 -5.61 1.53 2.80
CA ASN A 79 -4.65 2.60 2.55
C ASN A 79 -3.42 2.08 1.80
N PHE A 80 -3.44 2.19 0.46
CA PHE A 80 -2.26 1.99 -0.39
C PHE A 80 -1.50 3.28 -0.67
N ALA A 81 -2.11 4.45 -0.48
CA ALA A 81 -1.51 5.73 -0.82
C ALA A 81 -0.21 5.95 -0.05
N ALA A 82 0.90 6.03 -0.78
CA ALA A 82 2.23 6.24 -0.24
C ALA A 82 3.18 6.77 -1.32
N GLU A 83 4.19 7.53 -0.91
CA GLU A 83 5.42 7.69 -1.68
C GLU A 83 6.30 6.45 -1.42
N THR A 84 6.86 5.82 -2.49
CA THR A 84 7.45 4.47 -2.40
C THR A 84 8.83 4.31 -3.03
N HIS A 85 9.41 5.35 -3.63
CA HIS A 85 10.70 5.25 -4.31
C HIS A 85 11.85 5.56 -3.35
N VAL A 86 12.64 4.54 -2.99
CA VAL A 86 13.70 4.66 -1.98
C VAL A 86 14.70 5.76 -2.34
N ASP A 87 15.24 5.77 -3.58
CA ASP A 87 16.26 6.76 -3.99
C ASP A 87 15.71 8.19 -3.90
N ARG A 88 14.48 8.44 -4.35
CA ARG A 88 13.82 9.74 -4.18
C ARG A 88 13.66 10.13 -2.72
N SER A 89 13.46 9.18 -1.82
CA SER A 89 13.38 9.47 -0.38
C SER A 89 14.71 9.90 0.21
N ILE A 90 15.84 9.49 -0.40
CA ILE A 90 17.19 9.91 -0.02
C ILE A 90 17.47 11.33 -0.53
N GLU A 91 16.99 11.64 -1.75
CA GLU A 91 17.14 12.97 -2.34
C GLU A 91 16.29 14.03 -1.62
N ASP A 92 14.99 13.74 -1.41
CA ASP A 92 14.05 14.58 -0.67
C ASP A 92 13.06 13.74 0.14
N PRO A 93 13.21 13.64 1.45
CA PRO A 93 12.30 12.91 2.33
C PRO A 93 10.95 13.61 2.56
N SER A 94 10.83 14.91 2.26
CA SER A 94 9.66 15.71 2.64
C SER A 94 8.32 15.17 2.10
N PRO A 95 8.21 14.74 0.83
CA PRO A 95 6.99 14.12 0.31
C PRO A 95 6.60 12.85 1.05
N PHE A 96 7.60 12.04 1.47
CA PHE A 96 7.38 10.79 2.21
C PHE A 96 6.82 11.04 3.61
N LEU A 97 7.37 12.02 4.33
CA LEU A 97 6.85 12.42 5.64
C LEU A 97 5.42 12.96 5.52
N ARG A 98 5.17 13.79 4.51
CA ARG A 98 3.84 14.36 4.26
C ARG A 98 2.82 13.27 3.91
N THR A 99 3.09 12.42 2.93
CA THR A 99 2.13 11.42 2.46
C THR A 99 2.03 10.25 3.43
N ASN A 100 3.16 9.61 3.77
CA ASN A 100 3.14 8.35 4.52
C ASN A 100 2.79 8.56 6.00
N ILE A 101 3.20 9.68 6.61
CA ILE A 101 2.93 9.94 8.03
C ILE A 101 1.69 10.82 8.20
N LEU A 102 1.73 12.06 7.68
CA LEU A 102 0.62 13.00 7.88
C LEU A 102 -0.65 12.54 7.16
N GLY A 103 -0.52 11.98 5.93
CA GLY A 103 -1.64 11.42 5.20
C GLY A 103 -2.29 10.24 5.94
N THR A 104 -1.49 9.31 6.47
CA THR A 104 -2.00 8.20 7.29
C THR A 104 -2.69 8.73 8.56
N HIS A 105 -2.11 9.74 9.22
CA HIS A 105 -2.76 10.40 10.35
C HIS A 105 -4.13 10.99 10.00
N CYS A 106 -4.26 11.71 8.87
CA CYS A 106 -5.53 12.28 8.44
C CYS A 106 -6.61 11.21 8.24
N LEU A 107 -6.25 10.08 7.61
CA LEU A 107 -7.16 8.94 7.42
C LEU A 107 -7.57 8.30 8.74
N LEU A 108 -6.63 8.10 9.67
CA LEU A 108 -6.90 7.52 11.00
C LEU A 108 -7.79 8.42 11.84
N ASP A 109 -7.58 9.74 11.78
CA ASP A 109 -8.42 10.71 12.49
C ASP A 109 -9.86 10.73 11.95
N ALA A 110 -10.03 10.63 10.64
CA ALA A 110 -11.33 10.45 9.99
C ALA A 110 -11.98 9.11 10.38
N ALA A 111 -11.23 8.01 10.34
CA ALA A 111 -11.68 6.68 10.73
C ALA A 111 -12.17 6.65 12.20
N LYS A 112 -11.43 7.30 13.10
CA LYS A 112 -11.82 7.47 14.50
C LYS A 112 -13.13 8.26 14.64
N LYS A 113 -13.26 9.41 13.94
CA LYS A 113 -14.44 10.29 14.01
C LYS A 113 -15.70 9.59 13.50
N THR A 114 -15.60 8.81 12.42
CA THR A 114 -16.72 8.09 11.82
C THR A 114 -16.97 6.72 12.43
N ARG A 115 -16.12 6.26 13.37
CA ARG A 115 -16.16 4.90 13.92
C ARG A 115 -16.09 3.84 12.82
N LEU A 116 -15.18 4.05 11.86
CA LEU A 116 -15.02 3.17 10.71
C LEU A 116 -14.88 1.71 11.13
N PRO A 117 -15.68 0.79 10.58
CA PRO A 117 -15.67 -0.61 10.97
C PRO A 117 -14.34 -1.34 10.71
N ARG A 118 -13.60 -0.94 9.64
CA ARG A 118 -12.36 -1.61 9.25
C ARG A 118 -11.38 -0.65 8.57
N PHE A 119 -10.13 -0.63 9.04
CA PHE A 119 -9.03 0.12 8.42
C PHE A 119 -7.85 -0.83 8.17
N LEU A 120 -7.45 -1.03 6.90
CA LEU A 120 -6.27 -1.77 6.53
C LEU A 120 -5.16 -0.81 6.09
N HIS A 121 -4.00 -0.89 6.73
CA HIS A 121 -2.80 -0.15 6.35
C HIS A 121 -1.83 -1.05 5.60
N ILE A 122 -1.53 -0.71 4.35
CA ILE A 122 -0.55 -1.42 3.53
C ILE A 122 0.83 -0.88 3.82
N SER A 123 1.66 -1.70 4.46
CA SER A 123 3.03 -1.41 4.84
C SER A 123 4.03 -2.28 4.06
N THR A 124 5.26 -2.35 4.49
CA THR A 124 6.37 -3.01 3.81
C THR A 124 7.27 -3.74 4.81
N ASP A 125 7.94 -4.79 4.37
CA ASP A 125 8.99 -5.50 5.11
C ASP A 125 10.25 -4.63 5.32
N GLU A 126 10.46 -3.59 4.51
CA GLU A 126 11.58 -2.66 4.67
C GLU A 126 11.62 -1.96 6.04
N VAL A 127 10.51 -1.95 6.78
CA VAL A 127 10.46 -1.43 8.15
C VAL A 127 11.34 -2.23 9.12
N TYR A 128 11.64 -3.49 8.81
CA TYR A 128 12.50 -4.36 9.62
C TYR A 128 14.00 -4.14 9.36
N GLY A 129 14.37 -3.54 8.24
CA GLY A 129 15.76 -3.42 7.80
C GLY A 129 16.26 -4.69 7.12
N SER A 130 17.57 -4.96 7.22
CA SER A 130 18.20 -6.11 6.55
C SER A 130 18.11 -7.36 7.41
N ALA A 131 17.57 -8.43 6.85
CA ALA A 131 17.55 -9.73 7.52
C ALA A 131 18.97 -10.36 7.57
N PRO A 132 19.36 -10.97 8.69
CA PRO A 132 20.55 -11.82 8.70
C PRO A 132 20.39 -13.00 7.73
N ALA A 133 21.49 -13.45 7.12
CA ALA A 133 21.47 -14.56 6.17
C ALA A 133 20.74 -15.80 6.73
N GLY A 134 19.80 -16.34 5.95
CA GLY A 134 18.99 -17.51 6.29
C GLY A 134 17.96 -17.28 7.41
N ARG A 135 17.62 -16.03 7.72
CA ARG A 135 16.59 -15.70 8.71
C ARG A 135 15.49 -14.81 8.10
N SER A 136 14.28 -15.04 8.58
CA SER A 136 13.11 -14.21 8.27
C SER A 136 12.66 -13.45 9.52
N PHE A 137 12.03 -12.29 9.32
CA PHE A 137 11.44 -11.52 10.41
C PHE A 137 10.02 -12.03 10.71
N THR A 138 9.68 -12.08 11.99
CA THR A 138 8.31 -12.22 12.46
C THR A 138 7.70 -10.85 12.70
N GLU A 139 6.38 -10.78 12.87
CA GLU A 139 5.64 -9.54 13.12
C GLU A 139 6.05 -8.85 14.42
N GLU A 140 6.63 -9.61 15.38
CA GLU A 140 7.14 -9.13 16.66
C GLU A 140 8.57 -8.59 16.59
N ALA A 141 9.23 -8.73 15.42
CA ALA A 141 10.60 -8.26 15.25
C ALA A 141 10.68 -6.73 15.42
N HIS A 142 11.82 -6.31 15.97
CA HIS A 142 12.11 -4.88 16.14
C HIS A 142 12.23 -4.19 14.77
N LEU A 143 11.68 -2.97 14.67
CA LEU A 143 11.78 -2.17 13.45
C LEU A 143 13.12 -1.44 13.43
N ASP A 144 13.85 -1.59 12.31
CA ASP A 144 15.17 -0.98 12.09
C ASP A 144 15.30 -0.44 10.66
N PRO A 145 14.44 0.54 10.28
CA PRO A 145 14.38 1.06 8.92
C PRO A 145 15.70 1.72 8.49
N ARG A 146 16.14 1.45 7.25
CA ARG A 146 17.44 1.88 6.73
C ARG A 146 17.36 2.98 5.66
N SER A 147 16.17 3.45 5.32
CA SER A 147 15.95 4.56 4.39
C SER A 147 14.89 5.52 4.92
N PRO A 148 14.84 6.79 4.45
CA PRO A 148 13.76 7.70 4.81
C PRO A 148 12.37 7.18 4.43
N TYR A 149 12.24 6.47 3.30
CA TYR A 149 11.01 5.74 2.94
C TYR A 149 10.64 4.73 4.02
N ALA A 150 11.53 3.79 4.34
CA ALA A 150 11.26 2.76 5.34
C ALA A 150 10.96 3.36 6.72
N ALA A 151 11.67 4.43 7.12
CA ALA A 151 11.42 5.16 8.36
C ALA A 151 10.03 5.81 8.36
N SER A 152 9.58 6.40 7.24
CA SER A 152 8.24 6.97 7.12
C SER A 152 7.14 5.91 7.22
N LYS A 153 7.36 4.72 6.65
CA LYS A 153 6.42 3.58 6.76
C LYS A 153 6.38 3.02 8.18
N ALA A 154 7.54 2.87 8.84
CA ALA A 154 7.60 2.45 10.25
C ALA A 154 6.90 3.44 11.19
N ALA A 155 7.05 4.74 10.94
CA ALA A 155 6.33 5.77 11.68
C ALA A 155 4.81 5.67 11.47
N ALA A 156 4.36 5.41 10.23
CA ALA A 156 2.95 5.17 9.92
C ALA A 156 2.41 3.93 10.65
N ASP A 157 3.16 2.81 10.66
CA ASP A 157 2.80 1.60 11.41
C ASP A 157 2.60 1.88 12.90
N HIS A 158 3.49 2.67 13.50
CA HIS A 158 3.36 3.08 14.90
C HIS A 158 2.14 3.96 15.14
N LEU A 159 1.80 4.88 14.22
CA LEU A 159 0.57 5.66 14.31
C LEU A 159 -0.68 4.76 14.24
N VAL A 160 -0.73 3.83 13.29
CA VAL A 160 -1.85 2.88 13.15
C VAL A 160 -2.02 2.08 14.44
N SER A 161 -0.93 1.52 14.97
CA SER A 161 -0.95 0.78 16.23
C SER A 161 -1.39 1.64 17.43
N ALA A 162 -0.90 2.89 17.50
CA ALA A 162 -1.30 3.83 18.55
C ALA A 162 -2.80 4.16 18.47
N TYR A 163 -3.34 4.38 17.27
CA TYR A 163 -4.78 4.65 17.10
C TYR A 163 -5.65 3.45 17.45
N ALA A 164 -5.21 2.24 17.11
CA ALA A 164 -5.88 1.01 17.51
C ALA A 164 -5.92 0.87 19.04
N ASN A 165 -4.77 1.04 19.70
CA ASN A 165 -4.63 0.86 21.15
C ASN A 165 -5.28 1.98 21.99
N THR A 166 -5.14 3.24 21.56
CA THR A 166 -5.57 4.40 22.33
C THR A 166 -7.03 4.76 22.08
N TYR A 167 -7.47 4.66 20.83
CA TYR A 167 -8.80 5.13 20.41
C TYR A 167 -9.74 4.00 19.99
N GLY A 168 -9.28 2.75 19.95
CA GLY A 168 -10.08 1.60 19.53
C GLY A 168 -10.42 1.58 18.05
N VAL A 169 -9.60 2.24 17.19
CA VAL A 169 -9.77 2.15 15.73
C VAL A 169 -9.55 0.70 15.29
N SER A 170 -10.50 0.14 14.57
CA SER A 170 -10.39 -1.24 14.04
C SER A 170 -9.38 -1.32 12.90
N ALA A 171 -8.10 -1.13 13.22
CA ALA A 171 -7.00 -1.08 12.26
C ALA A 171 -6.19 -2.37 12.22
N VAL A 172 -5.67 -2.70 11.04
CA VAL A 172 -4.80 -3.85 10.77
C VAL A 172 -3.64 -3.37 9.89
N ILE A 173 -2.44 -3.89 10.13
CA ILE A 173 -1.24 -3.60 9.32
C ILE A 173 -0.86 -4.84 8.52
N LEU A 174 -0.63 -4.67 7.22
CA LEU A 174 -0.09 -5.71 6.35
C LEU A 174 1.29 -5.27 5.84
N ARG A 175 2.34 -5.95 6.26
CA ARG A 175 3.72 -5.74 5.80
C ARG A 175 4.03 -6.74 4.70
N CYS A 176 4.15 -6.26 3.47
CA CYS A 176 4.44 -7.14 2.32
C CYS A 176 5.90 -7.04 1.89
N THR A 177 6.38 -8.13 1.32
CA THR A 177 7.66 -8.20 0.59
C THR A 177 7.54 -7.54 -0.79
N ASN A 178 8.58 -7.62 -1.62
CA ASN A 178 8.58 -7.00 -2.93
C ASN A 178 7.49 -7.59 -3.84
N ASN A 179 6.55 -6.76 -4.27
CA ASN A 179 5.50 -7.18 -5.20
C ASN A 179 5.95 -7.04 -6.65
N TYR A 180 5.46 -7.94 -7.51
CA TYR A 180 5.60 -7.87 -8.97
C TYR A 180 4.32 -8.28 -9.67
N GLY A 181 4.13 -7.85 -10.92
CA GLY A 181 2.99 -8.26 -11.73
C GLY A 181 2.45 -7.18 -12.67
N PRO A 182 1.25 -7.38 -13.23
CA PRO A 182 0.59 -6.45 -14.15
C PRO A 182 0.47 -5.04 -13.57
N TYR A 183 0.59 -4.03 -14.43
CA TYR A 183 0.47 -2.60 -14.09
C TYR A 183 1.58 -2.05 -13.17
N GLN A 184 2.67 -2.82 -12.93
CA GLN A 184 3.79 -2.31 -12.16
C GLN A 184 4.51 -1.20 -12.93
N PHE A 185 4.84 -0.11 -12.23
CA PHE A 185 5.50 1.05 -12.82
C PHE A 185 6.88 0.68 -13.37
N PRO A 186 7.24 1.11 -14.59
CA PRO A 186 8.44 0.63 -15.31
C PRO A 186 9.79 1.05 -14.71
N GLU A 187 9.82 1.90 -13.69
CA GLU A 187 11.06 2.24 -12.95
C GLU A 187 11.50 1.12 -11.97
N LYS A 188 10.60 0.18 -11.66
CA LYS A 188 10.90 -0.90 -10.72
C LYS A 188 11.68 -2.02 -11.41
N LEU A 189 12.45 -2.78 -10.61
CA LEU A 189 13.45 -3.74 -11.10
C LEU A 189 12.91 -4.66 -12.22
N ILE A 190 11.87 -5.43 -11.93
CA ILE A 190 11.37 -6.45 -12.89
C ILE A 190 10.86 -5.82 -14.18
N PRO A 191 9.93 -4.84 -14.18
CA PRO A 191 9.46 -4.25 -15.44
C PRO A 191 10.56 -3.47 -16.18
N LEU A 192 11.50 -2.84 -15.46
CA LEU A 192 12.66 -2.16 -16.07
C LEU A 192 13.56 -3.14 -16.81
N MET A 193 13.89 -4.27 -16.18
CA MET A 193 14.72 -5.31 -16.81
C MET A 193 14.04 -5.89 -18.04
N ILE A 194 12.73 -6.16 -17.98
CA ILE A 194 11.97 -6.64 -19.14
C ILE A 194 11.97 -5.61 -20.27
N ALA A 195 11.71 -4.33 -19.97
CA ALA A 195 11.69 -3.27 -20.96
C ALA A 195 13.06 -3.10 -21.64
N ASN A 196 14.14 -3.05 -20.85
CA ASN A 196 15.50 -2.93 -21.38
C ASN A 196 15.90 -4.15 -22.21
N ALA A 197 15.61 -5.36 -21.76
CA ALA A 197 15.93 -6.59 -22.51
C ALA A 197 15.20 -6.65 -23.85
N ARG A 198 13.95 -6.16 -23.93
CA ARG A 198 13.19 -6.11 -25.20
C ARG A 198 13.74 -5.10 -26.21
N GLU A 199 14.48 -4.10 -25.73
CA GLU A 199 15.08 -3.04 -26.55
C GLU A 199 16.59 -3.22 -26.73
N ASP A 200 17.14 -4.40 -26.37
CA ASP A 200 18.59 -4.71 -26.39
C ASP A 200 19.44 -3.68 -25.62
N LYS A 201 18.86 -3.06 -24.59
CA LYS A 201 19.57 -2.14 -23.67
C LYS A 201 20.27 -2.91 -22.57
N SER A 202 21.32 -2.31 -22.00
CA SER A 202 22.01 -2.87 -20.84
C SER A 202 21.08 -3.00 -19.63
N LEU A 203 21.23 -4.11 -18.90
CA LEU A 203 20.49 -4.38 -17.67
C LEU A 203 21.29 -3.82 -16.48
N PRO A 204 20.78 -2.78 -15.78
CA PRO A 204 21.49 -2.20 -14.64
C PRO A 204 21.50 -3.16 -13.46
N ILE A 205 22.69 -3.44 -12.92
CA ILE A 205 22.85 -4.23 -11.70
C ILE A 205 23.41 -3.29 -10.64
N TYR A 206 22.74 -3.22 -9.48
CA TYR A 206 23.19 -2.44 -8.35
C TYR A 206 24.15 -3.25 -7.49
N GLY A 207 25.26 -2.62 -7.07
CA GLY A 207 26.27 -3.27 -6.24
C GLY A 207 26.90 -4.49 -6.93
N ASP A 208 26.96 -5.59 -6.21
CA ASP A 208 27.51 -6.88 -6.69
C ASP A 208 26.46 -7.83 -7.30
N GLY A 209 25.18 -7.43 -7.27
CA GLY A 209 24.08 -8.25 -7.79
C GLY A 209 23.68 -9.45 -6.92
N LEU A 210 24.21 -9.56 -5.71
CA LEU A 210 23.96 -10.68 -4.79
C LEU A 210 22.81 -10.42 -3.81
N GLN A 211 22.06 -9.32 -3.98
CA GLN A 211 20.94 -8.98 -3.12
C GLN A 211 19.79 -9.96 -3.35
N GLU A 212 19.41 -10.68 -2.30
CA GLU A 212 18.25 -11.56 -2.27
C GLU A 212 16.98 -10.77 -1.90
N ARG A 213 15.87 -11.10 -2.52
CA ARG A 213 14.55 -10.52 -2.24
C ARG A 213 13.47 -11.59 -2.36
N ASP A 214 12.53 -11.57 -1.43
CA ASP A 214 11.29 -12.33 -1.55
C ASP A 214 10.34 -11.60 -2.51
N TRP A 215 9.89 -12.28 -3.57
CA TRP A 215 9.04 -11.73 -4.63
C TRP A 215 7.64 -12.31 -4.55
N LEU A 216 6.67 -11.46 -4.20
CA LEU A 216 5.26 -11.82 -4.07
C LEU A 216 4.49 -11.38 -5.32
N PHE A 217 3.77 -12.32 -5.97
CA PHE A 217 2.91 -11.97 -7.09
C PHE A 217 1.72 -11.12 -6.62
N VAL A 218 1.42 -10.04 -7.33
CA VAL A 218 0.47 -9.03 -6.87
C VAL A 218 -0.95 -9.56 -6.67
N GLU A 219 -1.40 -10.56 -7.45
CA GLU A 219 -2.73 -11.16 -7.27
C GLU A 219 -2.81 -11.99 -5.99
N ASP A 220 -1.73 -12.70 -5.62
CA ASP A 220 -1.65 -13.42 -4.34
C ASP A 220 -1.71 -12.44 -3.16
N TYR A 221 -1.06 -11.27 -3.32
CA TYR A 221 -1.19 -10.22 -2.32
C TYR A 221 -2.60 -9.63 -2.25
N CYS A 222 -3.27 -9.41 -3.39
CA CYS A 222 -4.67 -8.98 -3.42
C CYS A 222 -5.59 -9.97 -2.70
N PHE A 223 -5.36 -11.27 -2.88
CA PHE A 223 -6.07 -12.31 -2.13
C PHE A 223 -5.82 -12.21 -0.62
N ALA A 224 -4.56 -12.05 -0.19
CA ALA A 224 -4.21 -11.89 1.22
C ALA A 224 -4.85 -10.63 1.85
N ILE A 225 -4.89 -9.50 1.11
CA ILE A 225 -5.57 -8.28 1.56
C ILE A 225 -7.08 -8.53 1.72
N ALA A 226 -7.72 -9.24 0.78
CA ALA A 226 -9.15 -9.56 0.87
C ALA A 226 -9.45 -10.47 2.07
N LEU A 227 -8.60 -11.47 2.35
CA LEU A 227 -8.70 -12.28 3.57
C LEU A 227 -8.56 -11.44 4.84
N ALA A 228 -7.60 -10.50 4.86
CA ALA A 228 -7.41 -9.62 6.00
C ALA A 228 -8.60 -8.67 6.19
N LEU A 229 -9.20 -8.19 5.09
CA LEU A 229 -10.39 -7.35 5.14
C LEU A 229 -11.55 -8.06 5.86
N GLU A 230 -11.71 -9.36 5.65
CA GLU A 230 -12.80 -10.15 6.21
C GLU A 230 -12.49 -10.72 7.61
N HIS A 231 -11.27 -11.21 7.82
CA HIS A 231 -10.96 -12.10 8.94
C HIS A 231 -9.90 -11.57 9.91
N ALA A 232 -9.11 -10.55 9.55
CA ALA A 232 -8.05 -10.06 10.41
C ALA A 232 -8.59 -9.48 11.72
N LYS A 233 -7.88 -9.75 12.81
CA LYS A 233 -8.24 -9.20 14.13
C LYS A 233 -7.84 -7.73 14.21
N PRO A 234 -8.69 -6.85 14.76
CA PRO A 234 -8.31 -5.46 15.03
C PRO A 234 -7.03 -5.38 15.88
N GLY A 235 -6.13 -4.47 15.51
CA GLY A 235 -4.83 -4.28 16.14
C GLY A 235 -3.74 -5.26 15.70
N ALA A 236 -4.06 -6.25 14.86
CA ALA A 236 -3.08 -7.22 14.40
C ALA A 236 -2.15 -6.66 13.31
N ILE A 237 -0.96 -7.23 13.25
CA ILE A 237 0.04 -7.04 12.19
C ILE A 237 0.24 -8.40 11.52
N TYR A 238 0.36 -8.42 10.21
CA TYR A 238 0.64 -9.62 9.44
C TYR A 238 1.75 -9.35 8.43
N ASN A 239 2.73 -10.23 8.37
CA ASN A 239 3.68 -10.29 7.26
C ASN A 239 3.06 -11.08 6.11
N VAL A 240 3.21 -10.59 4.89
CA VAL A 240 2.74 -11.24 3.68
C VAL A 240 3.90 -11.38 2.71
N SER A 241 4.29 -12.61 2.45
CA SER A 241 5.47 -12.96 1.64
C SER A 241 5.20 -14.23 0.83
N ALA A 242 6.01 -14.48 -0.20
CA ALA A 242 5.99 -15.76 -0.89
C ALA A 242 6.71 -16.86 -0.09
N GLY A 243 7.55 -16.49 0.87
CA GLY A 243 8.34 -17.40 1.70
C GLY A 243 9.49 -18.07 0.97
N ALA A 244 9.95 -17.48 -0.12
CA ALA A 244 11.00 -18.00 -0.99
C ALA A 244 11.93 -16.85 -1.47
N PRO A 245 12.86 -16.38 -0.61
CA PRO A 245 13.84 -15.35 -0.96
C PRO A 245 14.89 -15.85 -1.96
#